data_970a0d82c21eaee8baa74755cbd31bcc
#
_entry.id   970a0d82c21eaee8baa74755cbd31bcc
#
_cell.length_a   1.000
_cell.length_b   1.000
_cell.length_c   1.000
_cell.angle_alpha   90.00
_cell.angle_beta   90.00
_cell.angle_gamma   90.00
#
_symmetry.space_group_name_H-M   'P 1'
#
loop_
_entity.id
_entity.type
_entity.pdbx_description
1 polymer ?
#
loop_
_entity_poly.entity_id
_entity_poly.type
_entity_poly.pdbx_seq_one_letter_code
_entity_poly.pdbx_strand_id
1 'polypeptide(L)' 'MNPMDIMKIKPLLEKFKMNHPKVPMFFHAVSGKIEVGSIIELSITPPDGEKIVTNIRVTPDDIELAQKLGGIAK' A
#
# COMPACT_ATOMS: atom_id res chain seq x y z
N MET A 1 7.93 -7.23 -14.21
CA MET A 1 7.46 -5.93 -14.70
C MET A 1 8.52 -5.28 -15.57
N ASN A 2 8.11 -4.75 -16.70
CA ASN A 2 9.02 -4.10 -17.65
C ASN A 2 9.51 -2.76 -17.06
N PRO A 3 10.79 -2.39 -17.23
CA PRO A 3 11.29 -1.08 -16.76
C PRO A 3 10.48 0.12 -17.25
N MET A 4 9.95 0.05 -18.49
CA MET A 4 9.10 1.13 -19.01
C MET A 4 7.79 1.26 -18.24
N ASP A 5 7.23 0.14 -17.79
CA ASP A 5 6.00 0.16 -16.99
C ASP A 5 6.24 0.81 -15.63
N ILE A 6 7.41 0.56 -15.03
CA ILE A 6 7.79 1.20 -13.78
C ILE A 6 7.91 2.71 -13.96
N MET A 7 8.50 3.16 -15.07
CA MET A 7 8.63 4.58 -15.37
C MET A 7 7.28 5.27 -15.56
N LYS A 8 6.30 4.56 -16.12
CA LYS A 8 4.94 5.10 -16.28
C LYS A 8 4.19 5.19 -14.96
N ILE A 9 4.48 4.29 -14.03
CA ILE A 9 3.82 4.26 -12.73
C ILE A 9 4.31 5.39 -11.82
N LYS A 10 5.57 5.77 -11.91
CA LYS A 10 6.15 6.78 -11.03
C LYS A 10 5.37 8.09 -10.99
N PRO A 11 5.05 8.73 -12.14
CA PRO A 11 4.26 9.96 -12.09
C PRO A 11 2.87 9.77 -11.48
N LEU A 12 2.27 8.61 -11.69
CA LEU A 12 0.96 8.30 -11.11
C LEU A 12 1.04 8.15 -9.60
N LEU A 13 2.12 7.53 -9.10
CA LEU A 13 2.37 7.43 -7.66
C LEU A 13 2.58 8.81 -7.03
N GLU A 14 3.28 9.71 -7.72
CA GLU A 14 3.46 11.07 -7.23
C GLU A 14 2.12 11.79 -7.11
N LYS A 15 1.26 11.66 -8.11
CA LYS A 15 -0.08 12.23 -8.06
C LYS A 15 -0.90 11.64 -6.92
N PHE A 16 -0.79 10.34 -6.70
CA PHE A 16 -1.46 9.66 -5.60
C PHE A 16 -1.03 10.24 -4.26
N LYS A 17 0.26 10.43 -4.07
CA LYS A 17 0.81 11.01 -2.83
C LYS A 17 0.31 12.44 -2.62
N MET A 18 0.21 13.22 -3.68
CA MET A 18 -0.28 14.60 -3.58
C MET A 18 -1.76 14.65 -3.25
N ASN A 19 -2.54 13.73 -3.84
CA ASN A 19 -3.98 13.67 -3.59
C ASN A 19 -4.31 13.08 -2.22
N HIS A 20 -3.42 12.23 -1.70
CA HIS A 20 -3.66 11.48 -0.46
C HIS A 20 -2.43 11.54 0.45
N PRO A 21 -2.08 12.73 0.97
CA PRO A 21 -0.83 12.88 1.74
C PRO A 21 -0.80 12.08 3.03
N LYS A 22 -1.97 11.72 3.57
CA LYS A 22 -2.03 10.92 4.80
C LYS A 22 -1.61 9.47 4.58
N VAL A 23 -1.69 8.96 3.35
CA VAL A 23 -1.38 7.55 3.07
C VAL A 23 0.12 7.26 3.23
N PRO A 24 1.04 8.00 2.58
CA PRO A 24 2.47 7.75 2.82
C PRO A 24 2.88 8.00 4.27
N MET A 25 2.29 8.99 4.93
CA MET A 25 2.56 9.24 6.35
C MET A 25 2.14 8.05 7.21
N PHE A 26 0.97 7.48 6.94
CA PHE A 26 0.47 6.31 7.64
C PHE A 26 1.41 5.11 7.45
N PHE A 27 1.80 4.82 6.22
CA PHE A 27 2.70 3.69 5.94
C PHE A 27 4.07 3.89 6.58
N HIS A 28 4.57 5.12 6.59
CA HIS A 28 5.83 5.42 7.27
C HIS A 28 5.71 5.16 8.77
N ALA A 29 4.61 5.59 9.38
CA ALA A 29 4.39 5.44 10.81
C ALA A 29 4.27 3.97 11.24
N VAL A 30 3.70 3.11 10.38
CA VAL A 30 3.47 1.70 10.74
C VAL A 30 4.54 0.75 10.21
N SER A 31 5.48 1.23 9.39
CA SER A 31 6.45 0.36 8.73
C SER A 31 7.28 -0.47 9.70
N GLY A 32 7.59 0.06 10.87
CA GLY A 32 8.32 -0.67 11.90
C GLY A 32 7.43 -1.52 12.81
N LYS A 33 6.11 -1.47 12.62
CA LYS A 33 5.14 -2.17 13.47
C LYS A 33 4.47 -3.34 12.76
N ILE A 34 4.60 -3.43 11.44
CA ILE A 34 4.01 -4.53 10.69
C ILE A 34 4.92 -5.75 10.82
N GLU A 35 4.37 -6.80 11.41
CA GLU A 35 5.07 -8.06 11.65
C GLU A 35 4.25 -9.21 11.09
N VAL A 36 4.88 -10.39 10.99
CA VAL A 36 4.15 -11.61 10.66
C VAL A 36 3.05 -11.82 11.68
N GLY A 37 1.83 -12.05 11.23
CA GLY A 37 0.66 -12.20 12.10
C GLY A 37 -0.12 -10.92 12.32
N SER A 38 0.39 -9.76 11.88
CA SER A 38 -0.38 -8.51 11.93
C SER A 38 -1.63 -8.63 11.07
N ILE A 39 -2.69 -7.93 11.45
CA ILE A 39 -3.93 -7.89 10.68
C ILE A 39 -4.06 -6.53 10.02
N ILE A 40 -4.21 -6.54 8.71
CA ILE A 40 -4.48 -5.32 7.92
C ILE A 40 -5.93 -5.38 7.47
N GLU A 41 -6.73 -4.39 7.86
CA GLU A 41 -8.12 -4.30 7.43
C GLU A 41 -8.23 -3.36 6.23
N LEU A 42 -9.00 -3.79 5.24
CA LEU A 42 -9.28 -3.03 4.04
C LEU A 42 -10.79 -2.82 3.93
N SER A 43 -11.19 -1.58 3.71
CA SER A 43 -12.60 -1.28 3.51
C SER A 43 -12.75 -0.32 2.34
N ILE A 44 -13.79 -0.52 1.56
CA ILE A 44 -14.14 0.35 0.44
C ILE A 44 -15.61 0.69 0.57
N THR A 45 -15.90 1.99 0.58
CA THR A 45 -17.27 2.49 0.60
C THR A 45 -17.51 3.23 -0.71
N PRO A 46 -18.26 2.61 -1.66
CA PRO A 46 -18.60 3.31 -2.90
C PRO A 46 -19.51 4.49 -2.65
N PRO A 47 -19.65 5.42 -3.62
CA PRO A 47 -20.55 6.56 -3.45
C PRO A 47 -22.01 6.18 -3.19
N ASP A 48 -22.44 4.98 -3.66
CA ASP A 48 -23.80 4.49 -3.41
C ASP A 48 -24.00 3.92 -2.01
N GLY A 49 -22.93 3.79 -1.22
CA GLY A 49 -23.03 3.62 0.23
C GLY A 49 -22.83 2.25 0.80
N GLU A 50 -22.69 1.19 0.01
CA GLU A 50 -22.52 -0.15 0.57
C GLU A 50 -21.06 -0.48 0.82
N LYS A 51 -20.69 -0.62 2.09
CA LYS A 51 -19.30 -0.86 2.51
C LYS A 51 -18.90 -2.31 2.32
N ILE A 52 -17.74 -2.52 1.69
CA ILE A 52 -17.15 -3.86 1.51
C ILE A 52 -15.87 -3.91 2.35
N VAL A 53 -15.74 -4.95 3.19
CA VAL A 53 -14.62 -5.08 4.12
C VAL A 53 -13.95 -6.43 3.93
N THR A 54 -12.63 -6.45 3.96
CA THR A 54 -11.84 -7.67 4.03
C THR A 54 -10.65 -7.43 4.95
N ASN A 55 -9.91 -8.48 5.25
CA ASN A 55 -8.69 -8.36 6.04
C ASN A 55 -7.63 -9.30 5.52
N ILE A 56 -6.38 -8.98 5.85
CA ILE A 56 -5.20 -9.77 5.48
C ILE A 56 -4.42 -10.05 6.75
N ARG A 57 -4.05 -11.31 6.95
CA ARG A 57 -3.05 -11.66 7.98
C ARG A 57 -1.69 -11.67 7.31
N VAL A 58 -0.79 -10.85 7.80
CA VAL A 58 0.54 -10.69 7.21
C VAL A 58 1.35 -11.98 7.35
N THR A 59 1.88 -12.46 6.22
CA THR A 59 2.74 -13.65 6.16
C THR A 59 4.18 -13.22 5.90
N PRO A 60 5.17 -14.14 6.09
CA PRO A 60 6.56 -13.82 5.73
C PRO A 60 6.73 -13.40 4.26
N ASP A 61 5.97 -14.00 3.35
CA ASP A 61 6.01 -13.63 1.94
C ASP A 61 5.53 -12.20 1.73
N ASP A 62 4.54 -11.76 2.51
CA ASP A 62 4.02 -10.38 2.43
C ASP A 62 5.09 -9.38 2.87
N ILE A 63 5.87 -9.71 3.88
CA ILE A 63 6.97 -8.85 4.35
C ILE A 63 8.03 -8.71 3.25
N GLU A 64 8.39 -9.80 2.60
CA GLU A 64 9.35 -9.78 1.50
C GLU A 64 8.84 -8.92 0.35
N LEU A 65 7.57 -9.06 -0.02
CA LEU A 65 6.95 -8.26 -1.07
C LEU A 65 7.00 -6.78 -0.73
N ALA A 66 6.64 -6.42 0.51
CA ALA A 66 6.64 -5.03 0.95
C ALA A 66 8.04 -4.41 0.89
N GLN A 67 9.07 -5.17 1.25
CA GLN A 67 10.45 -4.70 1.19
C GLN A 67 10.87 -4.40 -0.25
N LYS A 68 10.50 -5.25 -1.19
CA LYS A 68 10.81 -5.05 -2.60
C LYS A 68 10.02 -3.89 -3.20
N LEU A 69 8.75 -3.76 -2.84
CA LEU A 69 7.91 -2.62 -3.29
C LEU A 69 8.43 -1.30 -2.71
N GLY A 70 8.93 -1.31 -1.49
CA GLY A 70 9.50 -0.12 -0.87
C GLY A 70 10.65 0.45 -1.69
N GLY A 71 11.45 -0.40 -2.34
CA GLY A 71 12.52 0.03 -3.24
C GLY A 71 12.00 0.69 -4.51
N ILE A 72 10.82 0.31 -4.97
CA ILE A 72 10.19 0.91 -6.16
C ILE A 72 9.51 2.23 -5.83
N ALA A 73 8.93 2.35 -4.64
CA ALA A 73 8.15 3.51 -4.23
C ALA A 73 9.00 4.68 -3.74
N LYS A 74 10.29 4.45 -3.54
CA LYS A 74 11.20 5.50 -3.09
C LYS A 74 11.65 6.43 -4.21
#